data_eb73c7f6ffbf696d3b77a5428f6cd28c
#
_entry.id   eb73c7f6ffbf696d3b77a5428f6cd28c
#
_cell.length_a   1.000
_cell.length_b   1.000
_cell.length_c   1.000
_cell.angle_alpha   90.00
_cell.angle_beta   90.00
_cell.angle_gamma   90.00
#
_symmetry.space_group_name_H-M   'P 1'
#
loop_
_entity.id
_entity.type
_entity.pdbx_description
1 polymer ?
#
loop_
_entity_poly.entity_id
_entity_poly.type
_entity_poly.pdbx_seq_one_letter_code
_entity_poly.pdbx_strand_id
1 'polypeptide(L)'
;MTLPYQTIADCVGNTPLVRLQRLGGETSNTLLVKLEGNNPAGSVKDRPALSMITRAELRGQIQPGDTLIEATSGNTGIALAMAAAIKGYRMILIMPDNSSAERKAAMTAYGAELILVSKDEGMEGARDLAERMQAEGRGKVLDQFANGDNPEAHYAGTGPEIWRQTGGTITHFVSSMGTTGTIMGNSRYLKEQNPNVQIVGLQPMEGAAIPGIRRWPEEYLPSIYQASRVDRIIDMGQAEAEDVMRRLAREEGIFCGVSSGGSVAGMLRLSREVENAVIVAIICDRGDRYLSTGVFDAPN
;
A
#
# COMPACT_ATOMS: atom_id res chain seq x y z
N MET A 1 10.82 -23.33 -22.45
CA MET A 1 10.57 -24.21 -21.29
C MET A 1 10.53 -23.32 -20.06
N THR A 2 9.37 -23.17 -19.42
CA THR A 2 9.28 -22.55 -18.10
C THR A 2 9.89 -23.52 -17.10
N LEU A 3 10.89 -23.09 -16.36
CA LEU A 3 11.49 -23.89 -15.29
C LEU A 3 10.42 -24.13 -14.20
N PRO A 4 10.43 -25.29 -13.51
CA PRO A 4 9.41 -25.64 -12.50
C PRO A 4 9.55 -24.85 -11.18
N TYR A 5 10.47 -23.90 -11.11
CA TYR A 5 10.79 -23.14 -9.91
C TYR A 5 10.28 -21.71 -10.01
N GLN A 6 9.80 -21.19 -8.88
CA GLN A 6 9.36 -19.80 -8.78
C GLN A 6 10.56 -18.83 -8.81
N THR A 7 10.33 -17.68 -9.41
CA THR A 7 11.21 -16.52 -9.32
C THR A 7 10.72 -15.59 -8.20
N ILE A 8 11.52 -14.58 -7.84
CA ILE A 8 11.08 -13.61 -6.81
C ILE A 8 9.83 -12.83 -7.24
N ALA A 9 9.62 -12.63 -8.55
CA ALA A 9 8.40 -12.01 -9.07
C ALA A 9 7.14 -12.84 -8.77
N ASP A 10 7.26 -14.17 -8.81
CA ASP A 10 6.16 -15.10 -8.53
C ASP A 10 5.81 -15.15 -7.03
N CYS A 11 6.67 -14.59 -6.17
CA CYS A 11 6.44 -14.47 -4.74
C CYS A 11 5.67 -13.20 -4.35
N VAL A 12 5.40 -12.29 -5.30
CA VAL A 12 4.55 -11.13 -5.07
C VAL A 12 3.09 -11.59 -5.05
N GLY A 13 2.42 -11.34 -3.95
CA GLY A 13 1.06 -11.82 -3.73
C GLY A 13 0.97 -13.12 -2.94
N ASN A 14 -0.18 -13.77 -2.98
CA ASN A 14 -0.52 -14.95 -2.16
C ASN A 14 -0.17 -14.77 -0.67
N THR A 15 -0.31 -13.55 -0.18
CA THR A 15 0.00 -13.19 1.19
C THR A 15 -0.96 -13.87 2.17
N PRO A 16 -0.53 -14.17 3.41
CA PRO A 16 -1.40 -14.77 4.40
C PRO A 16 -2.60 -13.88 4.76
N LEU A 17 -3.74 -14.51 5.03
CA LEU A 17 -4.88 -13.91 5.71
C LEU A 17 -4.98 -14.58 7.09
N VAL A 18 -4.85 -13.81 8.17
CA VAL A 18 -4.83 -14.36 9.52
C VAL A 18 -5.91 -13.74 10.40
N ARG A 19 -6.39 -14.49 11.39
CA ARG A 19 -7.40 -14.05 12.33
C ARG A 19 -6.73 -13.39 13.54
N LEU A 20 -7.21 -12.23 13.95
CA LEU A 20 -6.86 -11.62 15.24
C LEU A 20 -7.44 -12.46 16.37
N GLN A 21 -6.65 -12.68 17.44
CA GLN A 21 -7.03 -13.55 18.55
C GLN A 21 -7.36 -12.79 19.82
N ARG A 22 -6.75 -11.63 20.04
CA ARG A 22 -6.78 -10.91 21.31
C ARG A 22 -7.31 -9.48 21.20
N LEU A 23 -6.88 -8.76 20.14
CA LEU A 23 -7.21 -7.34 19.95
C LEU A 23 -8.70 -7.06 19.76
N GLY A 24 -9.44 -8.00 19.19
CA GLY A 24 -10.88 -7.86 18.96
C GLY A 24 -11.74 -7.94 20.24
N GLY A 25 -11.20 -8.46 21.33
CA GLY A 25 -11.98 -8.76 22.52
C GLY A 25 -13.09 -9.80 22.26
N GLU A 26 -14.14 -9.78 23.10
CA GLU A 26 -15.31 -10.62 22.90
C GLU A 26 -16.21 -9.99 21.83
N THR A 27 -16.36 -10.66 20.70
CA THR A 27 -17.22 -10.23 19.57
C THR A 27 -17.75 -11.44 18.83
N SER A 28 -18.95 -11.32 18.25
CA SER A 28 -19.48 -12.31 17.30
C SER A 28 -18.85 -12.24 15.92
N ASN A 29 -18.00 -11.22 15.68
CA ASN A 29 -17.38 -10.98 14.38
C ASN A 29 -16.08 -11.78 14.19
N THR A 30 -15.77 -12.13 12.96
CA THR A 30 -14.48 -12.68 12.56
C THR A 30 -13.60 -11.56 12.03
N LEU A 31 -12.52 -11.23 12.73
CA LEU A 31 -11.59 -10.16 12.38
C LEU A 31 -10.34 -10.74 11.72
N LEU A 32 -10.16 -10.45 10.44
CA LEU A 32 -9.09 -10.97 9.60
C LEU A 32 -8.18 -9.85 9.12
N VAL A 33 -6.88 -10.12 9.04
CA VAL A 33 -5.89 -9.18 8.49
C VAL A 33 -5.09 -9.82 7.37
N LYS A 34 -5.00 -9.12 6.25
CA LYS A 34 -4.23 -9.51 5.06
C LYS A 34 -2.81 -8.97 5.17
N LEU A 35 -1.82 -9.85 5.34
CA LEU A 35 -0.45 -9.50 5.66
C LEU A 35 0.35 -9.10 4.41
N GLU A 36 0.11 -7.91 3.88
CA GLU A 36 0.80 -7.40 2.68
C GLU A 36 2.29 -7.06 2.93
N GLY A 37 2.70 -6.94 4.18
CA GLY A 37 4.10 -6.87 4.57
C GLY A 37 4.90 -8.14 4.23
N ASN A 38 4.25 -9.25 3.91
CA ASN A 38 4.89 -10.51 3.51
C ASN A 38 5.27 -10.55 2.02
N ASN A 39 4.92 -9.55 1.22
CA ASN A 39 5.48 -9.42 -0.11
C ASN A 39 7.01 -9.23 -0.06
N PRO A 40 7.76 -9.59 -1.12
CA PRO A 40 9.24 -9.59 -1.12
C PRO A 40 9.90 -8.27 -0.73
N ALA A 41 9.42 -7.13 -1.25
CA ALA A 41 9.89 -5.82 -0.83
C ALA A 41 9.20 -5.30 0.44
N GLY A 42 8.31 -6.08 1.04
CA GLY A 42 7.74 -5.89 2.37
C GLY A 42 6.56 -4.94 2.45
N SER A 43 5.78 -4.75 1.38
CA SER A 43 4.58 -3.93 1.45
C SER A 43 3.52 -4.26 0.39
N VAL A 44 2.34 -3.69 0.59
CA VAL A 44 1.23 -3.71 -0.37
C VAL A 44 1.60 -3.10 -1.73
N LYS A 45 2.66 -2.30 -1.80
CA LYS A 45 3.10 -1.62 -3.02
C LYS A 45 3.87 -2.50 -3.99
N ASP A 46 4.31 -3.68 -3.56
CA ASP A 46 4.99 -4.65 -4.41
C ASP A 46 4.10 -5.07 -5.58
N ARG A 47 2.80 -5.25 -5.32
CA ARG A 47 1.81 -5.62 -6.32
C ARG A 47 1.62 -4.56 -7.41
N PRO A 48 1.26 -3.31 -7.09
CA PRO A 48 1.13 -2.28 -8.12
C PRO A 48 2.44 -1.94 -8.82
N ALA A 49 3.59 -1.98 -8.14
CA ALA A 49 4.88 -1.72 -8.77
C ALA A 49 5.18 -2.75 -9.88
N LEU A 50 5.05 -4.04 -9.57
CA LEU A 50 5.25 -5.10 -10.55
C LEU A 50 4.19 -5.04 -11.67
N SER A 51 2.94 -4.75 -11.34
CA SER A 51 1.83 -4.63 -12.30
C SER A 51 2.05 -3.49 -13.29
N MET A 52 2.39 -2.29 -12.81
CA MET A 52 2.63 -1.13 -13.65
C MET A 52 3.75 -1.38 -14.67
N ILE A 53 4.87 -1.95 -14.23
CA ILE A 53 5.99 -2.26 -15.14
C ILE A 53 5.59 -3.37 -16.13
N THR A 54 5.07 -4.49 -15.64
CA THR A 54 4.73 -5.64 -16.51
C THR A 54 3.68 -5.28 -17.55
N ARG A 55 2.66 -4.51 -17.18
CA ARG A 55 1.59 -4.13 -18.11
C ARG A 55 2.06 -3.05 -19.09
N ALA A 56 2.94 -2.15 -18.69
CA ALA A 56 3.57 -1.20 -19.61
C ALA A 56 4.46 -1.92 -20.64
N GLU A 57 5.20 -2.96 -20.24
CA GLU A 57 5.93 -3.84 -21.18
C GLU A 57 4.99 -4.52 -22.19
N LEU A 58 3.91 -5.13 -21.68
CA LEU A 58 2.93 -5.83 -22.54
C LEU A 58 2.30 -4.91 -23.58
N ARG A 59 2.18 -3.62 -23.26
CA ARG A 59 1.68 -2.59 -24.20
C ARG A 59 2.76 -2.01 -25.10
N GLY A 60 4.03 -2.44 -24.95
CA GLY A 60 5.15 -1.90 -25.69
C GLY A 60 5.52 -0.44 -25.35
N GLN A 61 5.10 0.04 -24.19
CA GLN A 61 5.37 1.41 -23.72
C GLN A 61 6.76 1.56 -23.12
N ILE A 62 7.34 0.48 -22.63
CA ILE A 62 8.68 0.36 -22.08
C ILE A 62 9.26 -1.00 -22.44
N GLN A 63 10.59 -1.13 -22.39
CA GLN A 63 11.32 -2.38 -22.61
C GLN A 63 12.49 -2.49 -21.63
N PRO A 64 12.96 -3.70 -21.30
CA PRO A 64 14.12 -3.88 -20.43
C PRO A 64 15.32 -3.04 -20.89
N GLY A 65 15.99 -2.38 -19.96
CA GLY A 65 17.06 -1.41 -20.23
C GLY A 65 16.60 0.06 -20.23
N ASP A 66 15.32 0.32 -20.40
CA ASP A 66 14.79 1.70 -20.28
C ASP A 66 14.95 2.25 -18.87
N THR A 67 14.91 3.58 -18.77
CA THR A 67 14.93 4.29 -17.49
C THR A 67 13.51 4.62 -17.04
N LEU A 68 13.16 4.20 -15.83
CA LEU A 68 11.91 4.53 -15.14
C LEU A 68 12.18 5.61 -14.10
N ILE A 69 11.24 6.52 -13.93
CA ILE A 69 11.33 7.63 -12.99
C ILE A 69 10.08 7.64 -12.12
N GLU A 70 10.23 7.86 -10.81
CA GLU A 70 9.09 8.08 -9.92
C GLU A 70 9.44 9.03 -8.78
N ALA A 71 8.53 9.95 -8.46
CA ALA A 71 8.62 10.81 -7.29
C ALA A 71 7.95 10.11 -6.11
N THR A 72 8.74 9.57 -5.19
CA THR A 72 8.22 8.85 -4.03
C THR A 72 9.26 8.63 -2.95
N SER A 73 8.89 8.85 -1.69
CA SER A 73 9.76 8.64 -0.52
C SER A 73 9.36 7.41 0.32
N GLY A 74 8.36 6.66 -0.12
CA GLY A 74 7.75 5.60 0.67
C GLY A 74 7.92 4.18 0.09
N ASN A 75 7.01 3.32 0.48
CA ASN A 75 6.96 1.91 0.06
C ASN A 75 6.91 1.72 -1.46
N THR A 76 6.29 2.65 -2.17
CA THR A 76 6.25 2.61 -3.64
C THR A 76 7.64 2.65 -4.26
N GLY A 77 8.53 3.52 -3.74
CA GLY A 77 9.90 3.61 -4.24
C GLY A 77 10.68 2.31 -4.01
N ILE A 78 10.55 1.70 -2.85
CA ILE A 78 11.20 0.42 -2.55
C ILE A 78 10.68 -0.68 -3.48
N ALA A 79 9.35 -0.74 -3.66
CA ALA A 79 8.71 -1.73 -4.51
C ALA A 79 9.06 -1.56 -6.00
N LEU A 80 9.11 -0.31 -6.49
CA LEU A 80 9.54 0.00 -7.85
C LEU A 80 11.02 -0.33 -8.08
N ALA A 81 11.89 -0.03 -7.11
CA ALA A 81 13.30 -0.40 -7.18
C ALA A 81 13.48 -1.92 -7.30
N MET A 82 12.76 -2.70 -6.46
CA MET A 82 12.74 -4.16 -6.56
C MET A 82 12.21 -4.64 -7.92
N ALA A 83 11.06 -4.14 -8.35
CA ALA A 83 10.45 -4.57 -9.62
C ALA A 83 11.34 -4.22 -10.83
N ALA A 84 11.97 -3.04 -10.81
CA ALA A 84 12.93 -2.64 -11.84
C ALA A 84 14.16 -3.56 -11.87
N ALA A 85 14.70 -3.91 -10.69
CA ALA A 85 15.82 -4.86 -10.59
C ALA A 85 15.46 -6.24 -11.16
N ILE A 86 14.26 -6.77 -10.83
CA ILE A 86 13.77 -8.05 -11.35
C ILE A 86 13.64 -8.03 -12.88
N LYS A 87 13.19 -6.91 -13.43
CA LYS A 87 12.81 -6.77 -14.83
C LYS A 87 13.90 -6.18 -15.72
N GLY A 88 15.04 -5.77 -15.14
CA GLY A 88 16.18 -5.22 -15.88
C GLY A 88 16.01 -3.77 -16.34
N TYR A 89 15.31 -2.95 -15.57
CA TYR A 89 15.16 -1.50 -15.78
C TYR A 89 16.14 -0.71 -14.94
N ARG A 90 16.50 0.49 -15.43
CA ARG A 90 17.13 1.51 -14.59
C ARG A 90 16.05 2.25 -13.84
N MET A 91 16.19 2.41 -12.53
CA MET A 91 15.19 3.12 -11.69
C MET A 91 15.79 4.38 -11.10
N ILE A 92 15.17 5.52 -11.35
CA ILE A 92 15.47 6.81 -10.72
C ILE A 92 14.31 7.15 -9.79
N LEU A 93 14.62 7.36 -8.51
CA LEU A 93 13.66 7.75 -7.48
C LEU A 93 13.99 9.14 -6.98
N ILE A 94 13.00 10.04 -7.00
CA ILE A 94 13.16 11.43 -6.58
C ILE A 94 12.39 11.62 -5.27
N MET A 95 13.06 12.15 -4.26
CA MET A 95 12.47 12.32 -2.94
C MET A 95 13.12 13.46 -2.13
N PRO A 96 12.42 13.99 -1.11
CA PRO A 96 13.02 14.93 -0.19
C PRO A 96 14.19 14.31 0.59
N ASP A 97 15.21 15.12 0.87
CA ASP A 97 16.45 14.71 1.56
C ASP A 97 16.22 14.23 3.01
N ASN A 98 15.15 14.68 3.66
CA ASN A 98 14.73 14.27 5.01
C ASN A 98 14.00 12.94 5.07
N SER A 99 13.91 12.19 3.97
CA SER A 99 13.36 10.83 3.94
C SER A 99 14.22 9.88 4.79
N SER A 100 13.60 8.84 5.41
CA SER A 100 14.29 7.96 6.34
C SER A 100 15.49 7.23 5.73
N ALA A 101 16.52 7.00 6.54
CA ALA A 101 17.74 6.34 6.12
C ALA A 101 17.50 4.90 5.64
N GLU A 102 16.61 4.17 6.32
CA GLU A 102 16.26 2.79 5.98
C GLU A 102 15.61 2.68 4.59
N ARG A 103 14.72 3.63 4.26
CA ARG A 103 14.06 3.65 2.94
C ARG A 103 15.06 3.95 1.83
N LYS A 104 15.92 4.95 2.03
CA LYS A 104 16.99 5.28 1.08
C LYS A 104 17.93 4.09 0.87
N ALA A 105 18.37 3.46 1.97
CA ALA A 105 19.24 2.29 1.92
C ALA A 105 18.59 1.10 1.18
N ALA A 106 17.30 0.82 1.44
CA ALA A 106 16.59 -0.25 0.75
C ALA A 106 16.48 0.01 -0.76
N MET A 107 16.13 1.22 -1.18
CA MET A 107 16.04 1.60 -2.59
C MET A 107 17.39 1.47 -3.30
N THR A 108 18.46 1.97 -2.66
CA THR A 108 19.83 1.87 -3.19
C THR A 108 20.31 0.40 -3.26
N ALA A 109 19.95 -0.42 -2.27
CA ALA A 109 20.29 -1.85 -2.26
C ALA A 109 19.69 -2.61 -3.45
N TYR A 110 18.50 -2.19 -3.93
CA TYR A 110 17.91 -2.70 -5.17
C TYR A 110 18.49 -2.08 -6.44
N GLY A 111 19.47 -1.17 -6.33
CA GLY A 111 20.15 -0.55 -7.47
C GLY A 111 19.48 0.71 -8.03
N ALA A 112 18.50 1.28 -7.31
CA ALA A 112 17.90 2.55 -7.73
C ALA A 112 18.86 3.73 -7.53
N GLU A 113 18.88 4.65 -8.48
CA GLU A 113 19.50 5.96 -8.37
C GLU A 113 18.56 6.90 -7.60
N LEU A 114 19.09 7.57 -6.57
CA LEU A 114 18.33 8.52 -5.78
C LEU A 114 18.70 9.96 -6.15
N ILE A 115 17.70 10.75 -6.49
CA ILE A 115 17.83 12.21 -6.61
C ILE A 115 17.11 12.84 -5.43
N LEU A 116 17.87 13.57 -4.62
CA LEU A 116 17.34 14.25 -3.45
C LEU A 116 17.01 15.71 -3.78
N VAL A 117 15.78 16.10 -3.50
CA VAL A 117 15.36 17.50 -3.50
C VAL A 117 15.39 18.03 -2.07
N SER A 118 15.43 19.35 -1.90
CA SER A 118 15.43 19.93 -0.56
C SER A 118 14.12 19.61 0.18
N LYS A 119 14.18 19.60 1.52
CA LYS A 119 12.99 19.44 2.35
C LYS A 119 11.91 20.49 2.03
N ASP A 120 12.33 21.72 1.67
CA ASP A 120 11.41 22.82 1.39
C ASP A 120 10.70 22.64 0.04
N GLU A 121 11.35 22.04 -0.96
CA GLU A 121 10.70 21.64 -2.22
C GLU A 121 9.72 20.47 -2.01
N GLY A 122 10.02 19.61 -1.06
CA GLY A 122 9.13 18.52 -0.65
C GLY A 122 8.80 17.53 -1.77
N MET A 123 7.67 16.86 -1.63
CA MET A 123 7.20 15.89 -2.64
C MET A 123 6.68 16.57 -3.91
N GLU A 124 6.25 17.81 -3.83
CA GLU A 124 5.79 18.59 -4.99
C GLU A 124 6.98 18.90 -5.91
N GLY A 125 8.07 19.44 -5.37
CA GLY A 125 9.30 19.64 -6.14
C GLY A 125 9.87 18.33 -6.72
N ALA A 126 9.73 17.22 -6.01
CA ALA A 126 10.13 15.91 -6.55
C ALA A 126 9.29 15.51 -7.76
N ARG A 127 7.98 15.78 -7.75
CA ARG A 127 7.08 15.50 -8.89
C ARG A 127 7.40 16.38 -10.08
N ASP A 128 7.56 17.69 -9.86
CA ASP A 128 7.91 18.66 -10.91
C ASP A 128 9.22 18.25 -11.59
N LEU A 129 10.20 17.78 -10.81
CA LEU A 129 11.45 17.29 -11.35
C LEU A 129 11.27 16.02 -12.18
N ALA A 130 10.45 15.06 -11.70
CA ALA A 130 10.16 13.83 -12.45
C ALA A 130 9.50 14.14 -13.80
N GLU A 131 8.51 15.02 -13.82
CA GLU A 131 7.81 15.44 -15.04
C GLU A 131 8.76 16.17 -16.02
N ARG A 132 9.60 17.06 -15.51
CA ARG A 132 10.62 17.74 -16.32
C ARG A 132 11.61 16.74 -16.92
N MET A 133 12.10 15.79 -16.14
CA MET A 133 13.01 14.75 -16.63
C MET A 133 12.37 13.89 -17.72
N GLN A 134 11.09 13.55 -17.57
CA GLN A 134 10.34 12.84 -18.61
C GLN A 134 10.20 13.69 -19.88
N ALA A 135 9.87 14.96 -19.77
CA ALA A 135 9.79 15.89 -20.91
C ALA A 135 11.12 16.05 -21.65
N GLU A 136 12.24 15.95 -20.93
CA GLU A 136 13.61 15.93 -21.48
C GLU A 136 14.01 14.58 -22.09
N GLY A 137 13.14 13.57 -22.06
CA GLY A 137 13.40 12.24 -22.60
C GLY A 137 14.38 11.39 -21.75
N ARG A 138 14.55 11.71 -20.47
CA ARG A 138 15.49 11.04 -19.56
C ARG A 138 14.94 9.75 -18.96
N GLY A 139 13.67 9.46 -19.17
CA GLY A 139 13.00 8.25 -18.70
C GLY A 139 11.49 8.36 -18.75
N LYS A 140 10.80 7.30 -18.31
CA LYS A 140 9.34 7.19 -18.23
C LYS A 140 8.86 7.29 -16.79
N VAL A 141 7.94 8.21 -16.53
CA VAL A 141 7.22 8.28 -15.24
C VAL A 141 6.05 7.30 -15.28
N LEU A 142 5.91 6.48 -14.22
CA LEU A 142 4.83 5.48 -14.11
C LEU A 142 3.53 6.05 -13.54
N ASP A 143 3.63 7.07 -12.69
CA ASP A 143 2.52 7.81 -12.07
C ASP A 143 1.52 6.92 -11.31
N GLN A 144 1.88 6.53 -10.09
CA GLN A 144 1.05 5.68 -9.25
C GLN A 144 -0.35 6.24 -8.93
N PHE A 145 -0.59 7.54 -9.10
CA PHE A 145 -1.86 8.20 -8.77
C PHE A 145 -2.84 8.26 -9.95
N ALA A 146 -2.34 8.08 -11.18
CA ALA A 146 -3.14 8.10 -12.39
C ALA A 146 -3.09 6.77 -13.17
N ASN A 147 -2.18 5.88 -12.81
CA ASN A 147 -1.96 4.63 -13.53
C ASN A 147 -3.01 3.56 -13.17
N GLY A 148 -3.85 3.19 -14.13
CA GLY A 148 -4.88 2.16 -13.96
C GLY A 148 -4.33 0.76 -13.61
N ASP A 149 -3.06 0.49 -13.88
CA ASP A 149 -2.42 -0.78 -13.53
C ASP A 149 -2.15 -0.91 -12.01
N ASN A 150 -2.22 0.20 -11.26
CA ASN A 150 -2.17 0.19 -9.82
C ASN A 150 -3.42 -0.51 -9.21
N PRO A 151 -4.65 -0.04 -9.40
CA PRO A 151 -5.82 -0.78 -8.91
C PRO A 151 -5.99 -2.15 -9.57
N GLU A 152 -5.56 -2.32 -10.82
CA GLU A 152 -5.64 -3.60 -11.52
C GLU A 152 -4.83 -4.70 -10.83
N ALA A 153 -3.69 -4.37 -10.20
CA ALA A 153 -2.92 -5.32 -9.41
C ALA A 153 -3.73 -5.93 -8.26
N HIS A 154 -4.60 -5.13 -7.66
CA HIS A 154 -5.45 -5.56 -6.55
C HIS A 154 -6.73 -6.26 -7.04
N TYR A 155 -7.27 -5.84 -8.18
CA TYR A 155 -8.39 -6.52 -8.83
C TYR A 155 -8.02 -7.94 -9.27
N ALA A 156 -6.86 -8.10 -9.89
CA ALA A 156 -6.40 -9.39 -10.39
C ALA A 156 -5.73 -10.29 -9.31
N GLY A 157 -5.30 -9.71 -8.19
CA GLY A 157 -4.53 -10.40 -7.15
C GLY A 157 -5.18 -10.38 -5.77
N THR A 158 -5.11 -9.26 -5.06
CA THR A 158 -5.53 -9.15 -3.65
C THR A 158 -7.01 -9.49 -3.44
N GLY A 159 -7.89 -9.00 -4.30
CA GLY A 159 -9.33 -9.25 -4.24
C GLY A 159 -9.67 -10.74 -4.38
N PRO A 160 -9.21 -11.43 -5.45
CA PRO A 160 -9.38 -12.88 -5.59
C PRO A 160 -8.79 -13.69 -4.43
N GLU A 161 -7.63 -13.29 -3.90
CA GLU A 161 -7.03 -13.95 -2.75
C GLU A 161 -7.92 -13.84 -1.51
N ILE A 162 -8.38 -12.63 -1.17
CA ILE A 162 -9.27 -12.39 -0.02
C ILE A 162 -10.57 -13.19 -0.18
N TRP A 163 -11.18 -13.14 -1.36
CA TRP A 163 -12.41 -13.89 -1.63
C TRP A 163 -12.24 -15.39 -1.40
N ARG A 164 -11.19 -15.98 -1.98
CA ARG A 164 -10.87 -17.40 -1.81
C ARG A 164 -10.53 -17.73 -0.35
N GLN A 165 -9.71 -16.92 0.32
CA GLN A 165 -9.25 -17.19 1.68
C GLN A 165 -10.36 -17.05 2.73
N THR A 166 -11.38 -16.25 2.44
CA THR A 166 -12.60 -16.16 3.29
C THR A 166 -13.69 -17.14 2.89
N GLY A 167 -13.47 -17.96 1.85
CA GLY A 167 -14.53 -18.83 1.31
C GLY A 167 -15.75 -18.05 0.81
N GLY A 168 -15.55 -16.79 0.38
CA GLY A 168 -16.63 -15.90 -0.07
C GLY A 168 -17.52 -15.34 1.05
N THR A 169 -17.15 -15.50 2.31
CA THR A 169 -17.97 -15.05 3.46
C THR A 169 -17.67 -13.62 3.91
N ILE A 170 -16.71 -12.94 3.29
CA ILE A 170 -16.37 -11.54 3.62
C ILE A 170 -17.60 -10.63 3.53
N THR A 171 -17.82 -9.84 4.58
CA THR A 171 -18.91 -8.84 4.65
C THR A 171 -18.40 -7.40 4.59
N HIS A 172 -17.18 -7.14 5.09
CA HIS A 172 -16.61 -5.80 5.15
C HIS A 172 -15.12 -5.85 4.76
N PHE A 173 -14.71 -4.94 3.90
CA PHE A 173 -13.32 -4.73 3.52
C PHE A 173 -12.86 -3.35 3.99
N VAL A 174 -11.78 -3.30 4.78
CA VAL A 174 -11.25 -2.08 5.40
C VAL A 174 -9.86 -1.79 4.86
N SER A 175 -9.65 -0.59 4.32
CA SER A 175 -8.35 -0.21 3.73
C SER A 175 -8.00 1.25 3.97
N SER A 176 -6.76 1.47 4.39
CA SER A 176 -6.15 2.81 4.42
C SER A 176 -6.02 3.38 3.01
N MET A 177 -6.39 4.65 2.82
CA MET A 177 -6.39 5.32 1.53
C MET A 177 -5.14 6.21 1.36
N GLY A 178 -4.17 5.75 0.56
CA GLY A 178 -3.04 6.55 0.07
C GLY A 178 -3.26 6.93 -1.40
N THR A 179 -2.71 6.15 -2.35
CA THR A 179 -3.00 6.31 -3.78
C THR A 179 -4.43 5.91 -4.16
N THR A 180 -5.12 5.25 -3.26
CA THR A 180 -6.43 4.60 -3.42
C THR A 180 -6.44 3.31 -4.25
N GLY A 181 -5.34 2.91 -4.89
CA GLY A 181 -5.29 1.72 -5.74
C GLY A 181 -5.76 0.44 -5.05
N THR A 182 -5.35 0.23 -3.79
CA THR A 182 -5.75 -0.95 -3.01
C THR A 182 -7.27 -1.03 -2.83
N ILE A 183 -7.90 0.05 -2.38
CA ILE A 183 -9.35 0.06 -2.15
C ILE A 183 -10.12 0.01 -3.47
N MET A 184 -9.64 0.66 -4.52
CA MET A 184 -10.30 0.65 -5.83
C MET A 184 -10.30 -0.74 -6.48
N GLY A 185 -9.15 -1.41 -6.52
CA GLY A 185 -9.05 -2.76 -7.10
C GLY A 185 -9.85 -3.80 -6.33
N ASN A 186 -9.72 -3.79 -4.98
CA ASN A 186 -10.46 -4.73 -4.14
C ASN A 186 -11.98 -4.46 -4.17
N SER A 187 -12.41 -3.20 -4.10
CA SER A 187 -13.84 -2.87 -4.16
C SER A 187 -14.48 -3.35 -5.46
N ARG A 188 -13.80 -3.15 -6.59
CA ARG A 188 -14.28 -3.62 -7.88
C ARG A 188 -14.48 -5.14 -7.85
N TYR A 189 -13.45 -5.90 -7.49
CA TYR A 189 -13.53 -7.35 -7.47
C TYR A 189 -14.56 -7.88 -6.46
N LEU A 190 -14.51 -7.41 -5.21
CA LEU A 190 -15.38 -7.93 -4.14
C LEU A 190 -16.84 -7.64 -4.40
N LYS A 191 -17.20 -6.45 -4.91
CA LYS A 191 -18.58 -6.10 -5.26
C LYS A 191 -19.08 -6.83 -6.51
N GLU A 192 -18.22 -7.22 -7.43
CA GLU A 192 -18.57 -8.10 -8.54
C GLU A 192 -18.92 -9.53 -8.05
N GLN A 193 -18.25 -10.00 -6.99
CA GLN A 193 -18.57 -11.30 -6.37
C GLN A 193 -19.83 -11.23 -5.48
N ASN A 194 -19.93 -10.19 -4.66
CA ASN A 194 -21.08 -9.95 -3.80
C ASN A 194 -21.28 -8.43 -3.60
N PRO A 195 -22.34 -7.83 -4.20
CA PRO A 195 -22.59 -6.39 -4.11
C PRO A 195 -22.87 -5.89 -2.68
N ASN A 196 -23.18 -6.78 -1.75
CA ASN A 196 -23.45 -6.44 -0.34
C ASN A 196 -22.18 -6.24 0.49
N VAL A 197 -20.99 -6.61 0.00
CA VAL A 197 -19.74 -6.37 0.70
C VAL A 197 -19.56 -4.86 0.91
N GLN A 198 -19.41 -4.44 2.16
CA GLN A 198 -19.20 -3.04 2.53
C GLN A 198 -17.73 -2.67 2.39
N ILE A 199 -17.45 -1.61 1.66
CA ILE A 199 -16.11 -1.09 1.41
C ILE A 199 -15.87 0.14 2.29
N VAL A 200 -14.93 0.00 3.23
CA VAL A 200 -14.64 1.03 4.23
C VAL A 200 -13.24 1.59 4.00
N GLY A 201 -13.18 2.85 3.64
CA GLY A 201 -11.93 3.60 3.48
C GLY A 201 -11.53 4.30 4.77
N LEU A 202 -10.22 4.44 4.99
CA LEU A 202 -9.67 5.20 6.11
C LEU A 202 -8.83 6.36 5.59
N GLN A 203 -9.04 7.53 6.14
CA GLN A 203 -8.24 8.72 5.89
C GLN A 203 -7.83 9.37 7.22
N PRO A 204 -6.75 10.16 7.26
CA PRO A 204 -6.39 10.90 8.47
C PRO A 204 -7.48 11.90 8.85
N MET A 205 -7.69 12.11 10.14
CA MET A 205 -8.43 13.28 10.64
C MET A 205 -7.76 14.56 10.16
N GLU A 206 -8.50 15.64 10.10
CA GLU A 206 -7.93 16.96 9.79
C GLU A 206 -6.78 17.29 10.74
N GLY A 207 -5.64 17.70 10.19
CA GLY A 207 -4.41 17.98 10.93
C GLY A 207 -3.61 16.76 11.37
N ALA A 208 -4.09 15.53 11.18
CA ALA A 208 -3.33 14.32 11.48
C ALA A 208 -2.41 13.91 10.32
N ALA A 209 -1.18 13.50 10.65
CA ALA A 209 -0.22 12.98 9.69
C ALA A 209 0.04 11.49 9.95
N ILE A 210 -0.53 10.61 9.12
CA ILE A 210 -0.33 9.17 9.22
C ILE A 210 0.47 8.71 7.99
N PRO A 211 1.69 8.18 8.16
CA PRO A 211 2.48 7.71 7.03
C PRO A 211 1.73 6.68 6.17
N GLY A 212 1.68 6.90 4.85
CA GLY A 212 1.05 5.98 3.90
C GLY A 212 -0.43 6.20 3.64
N ILE A 213 -1.10 7.07 4.39
CA ILE A 213 -2.49 7.47 4.12
C ILE A 213 -2.61 8.99 4.00
N ARG A 214 -3.60 9.44 3.24
CA ARG A 214 -3.81 10.87 2.99
C ARG A 214 -5.29 11.22 3.02
N ARG A 215 -5.58 12.40 3.54
CA ARG A 215 -6.83 13.11 3.27
C ARG A 215 -6.58 13.98 2.03
N TRP A 216 -7.22 13.62 0.94
CA TRP A 216 -7.04 14.33 -0.32
C TRP A 216 -8.00 15.53 -0.40
N PRO A 217 -7.53 16.75 -0.70
CA PRO A 217 -8.37 17.81 -1.21
C PRO A 217 -9.03 17.38 -2.53
N GLU A 218 -10.23 17.86 -2.81
CA GLU A 218 -11.00 17.44 -3.99
C GLU A 218 -10.22 17.63 -5.31
N GLU A 219 -9.52 18.77 -5.42
CA GLU A 219 -8.70 19.12 -6.59
C GLU A 219 -7.46 18.23 -6.80
N TYR A 220 -7.01 17.51 -5.77
CA TYR A 220 -5.83 16.62 -5.82
C TYR A 220 -6.15 15.14 -5.70
N LEU A 221 -7.43 14.78 -5.78
CA LEU A 221 -7.83 13.38 -5.75
C LEU A 221 -7.08 12.56 -6.81
N PRO A 222 -6.53 11.38 -6.46
CA PRO A 222 -5.96 10.50 -7.47
C PRO A 222 -6.97 10.21 -8.58
N SER A 223 -6.55 10.30 -9.85
CA SER A 223 -7.46 10.09 -10.99
C SER A 223 -8.01 8.67 -11.07
N ILE A 224 -7.37 7.72 -10.41
CA ILE A 224 -7.86 6.35 -10.26
C ILE A 224 -8.97 6.20 -9.21
N TYR A 225 -9.23 7.22 -8.39
CA TYR A 225 -10.23 7.16 -7.32
C TYR A 225 -11.66 7.31 -7.86
N GLN A 226 -12.55 6.46 -7.41
CA GLN A 226 -13.98 6.48 -7.71
C GLN A 226 -14.76 6.45 -6.39
N ALA A 227 -15.30 7.59 -5.97
CA ALA A 227 -15.98 7.74 -4.68
C ALA A 227 -17.19 6.78 -4.53
N SER A 228 -17.89 6.48 -5.63
CA SER A 228 -19.04 5.55 -5.66
C SER A 228 -18.69 4.10 -5.30
N ARG A 229 -17.39 3.75 -5.23
CA ARG A 229 -16.93 2.41 -4.85
C ARG A 229 -16.63 2.26 -3.36
N VAL A 230 -16.72 3.34 -2.59
CA VAL A 230 -16.46 3.35 -1.15
C VAL A 230 -17.76 3.64 -0.42
N ASP A 231 -18.23 2.68 0.36
CA ASP A 231 -19.55 2.81 1.04
C ASP A 231 -19.45 3.69 2.29
N ARG A 232 -18.27 3.69 2.94
CA ARG A 232 -18.06 4.48 4.15
C ARG A 232 -16.60 4.93 4.25
N ILE A 233 -16.38 6.14 4.76
CA ILE A 233 -15.03 6.66 5.12
C ILE A 233 -14.99 6.88 6.63
N ILE A 234 -13.91 6.42 7.27
CA ILE A 234 -13.64 6.63 8.69
C ILE A 234 -12.42 7.55 8.83
N ASP A 235 -12.59 8.63 9.56
CA ASP A 235 -11.50 9.52 9.93
C ASP A 235 -10.70 8.92 11.08
N MET A 236 -9.36 8.83 10.90
CA MET A 236 -8.44 8.17 11.81
C MET A 236 -7.47 9.15 12.45
N GLY A 237 -7.43 9.14 13.79
CA GLY A 237 -6.43 9.89 14.55
C GLY A 237 -5.07 9.22 14.51
N GLN A 238 -4.00 10.04 14.48
CA GLN A 238 -2.62 9.51 14.48
C GLN A 238 -2.32 8.69 15.74
N ALA A 239 -2.63 9.22 16.92
CA ALA A 239 -2.37 8.54 18.19
C ALA A 239 -3.06 7.18 18.29
N GLU A 240 -4.29 7.06 17.80
CA GLU A 240 -5.02 5.78 17.79
C GLU A 240 -4.40 4.79 16.80
N ALA A 241 -4.02 5.24 15.62
CA ALA A 241 -3.33 4.40 14.64
C ALA A 241 -2.00 3.86 15.18
N GLU A 242 -1.24 4.70 15.86
CA GLU A 242 0.03 4.31 16.50
C GLU A 242 -0.18 3.37 17.69
N ASP A 243 -1.19 3.61 18.53
CA ASP A 243 -1.50 2.73 19.64
C ASP A 243 -1.87 1.32 19.14
N VAL A 244 -2.79 1.23 18.19
CA VAL A 244 -3.20 -0.07 17.64
C VAL A 244 -2.03 -0.75 16.91
N MET A 245 -1.15 -0.01 16.22
CA MET A 245 0.07 -0.56 15.63
C MET A 245 0.96 -1.22 16.70
N ARG A 246 1.20 -0.54 17.83
CA ARG A 246 1.99 -1.09 18.95
C ARG A 246 1.31 -2.31 19.59
N ARG A 247 0.00 -2.28 19.73
CA ARG A 247 -0.80 -3.39 20.26
C ARG A 247 -0.80 -4.59 19.32
N LEU A 248 -0.87 -4.39 17.99
CA LEU A 248 -0.70 -5.47 17.01
C LEU A 248 0.60 -6.24 17.21
N ALA A 249 1.71 -5.54 17.46
CA ALA A 249 2.99 -6.19 17.78
C ALA A 249 2.98 -6.94 19.11
N ARG A 250 2.45 -6.32 20.16
CA ARG A 250 2.51 -6.88 21.53
C ARG A 250 1.47 -7.97 21.81
N GLU A 251 0.29 -7.86 21.20
CA GLU A 251 -0.83 -8.74 21.49
C GLU A 251 -1.03 -9.82 20.41
N GLU A 252 -0.72 -9.52 19.15
CA GLU A 252 -0.95 -10.43 18.00
C GLU A 252 0.35 -10.92 17.35
N GLY A 253 1.52 -10.37 17.73
CA GLY A 253 2.79 -10.69 17.08
C GLY A 253 2.93 -10.14 15.66
N ILE A 254 2.10 -9.15 15.29
CA ILE A 254 2.10 -8.54 13.96
C ILE A 254 2.87 -7.22 13.99
N PHE A 255 4.11 -7.25 13.52
CA PHE A 255 4.99 -6.09 13.47
C PHE A 255 4.81 -5.32 12.16
N CYS A 256 4.08 -4.21 12.20
CA CYS A 256 3.62 -3.45 11.04
C CYS A 256 3.79 -1.94 11.20
N GLY A 257 3.53 -1.17 10.13
CA GLY A 257 3.60 0.29 10.15
C GLY A 257 2.29 0.97 10.59
N VAL A 258 2.34 2.30 10.72
CA VAL A 258 1.25 3.11 11.30
C VAL A 258 -0.04 3.03 10.47
N SER A 259 0.05 3.00 9.13
CA SER A 259 -1.14 2.85 8.28
C SER A 259 -1.88 1.53 8.49
N SER A 260 -1.15 0.49 8.87
CA SER A 260 -1.73 -0.81 9.24
C SER A 260 -2.46 -0.72 10.57
N GLY A 261 -1.86 -0.04 11.55
CA GLY A 261 -2.52 0.29 12.81
C GLY A 261 -3.82 1.05 12.59
N GLY A 262 -3.82 2.03 11.69
CA GLY A 262 -5.02 2.75 11.29
C GLY A 262 -6.09 1.84 10.67
N SER A 263 -5.70 0.94 9.75
CA SER A 263 -6.61 -0.03 9.16
C SER A 263 -7.29 -0.90 10.22
N VAL A 264 -6.52 -1.43 11.15
CA VAL A 264 -7.04 -2.29 12.22
C VAL A 264 -7.86 -1.48 13.23
N ALA A 265 -7.46 -0.25 13.57
CA ALA A 265 -8.26 0.63 14.43
C ALA A 265 -9.65 0.89 13.83
N GLY A 266 -9.72 1.15 12.52
CA GLY A 266 -10.99 1.29 11.81
C GLY A 266 -11.81 -0.01 11.82
N MET A 267 -11.17 -1.16 11.64
CA MET A 267 -11.83 -2.47 11.76
C MET A 267 -12.39 -2.69 13.17
N LEU A 268 -11.65 -2.33 14.22
CA LEU A 268 -12.09 -2.48 15.60
C LEU A 268 -13.26 -1.55 15.94
N ARG A 269 -13.28 -0.32 15.41
CA ARG A 269 -14.45 0.59 15.52
C ARG A 269 -15.68 -0.03 14.85
N LEU A 270 -15.52 -0.47 13.60
CA LEU A 270 -16.60 -1.08 12.83
C LEU A 270 -17.15 -2.34 13.52
N SER A 271 -16.28 -3.17 14.09
CA SER A 271 -16.66 -4.40 14.80
C SER A 271 -17.58 -4.16 16.01
N ARG A 272 -17.61 -2.96 16.57
CA ARG A 272 -18.53 -2.59 17.66
C ARG A 272 -19.93 -2.18 17.17
N GLU A 273 -20.06 -1.96 15.86
CA GLU A 273 -21.28 -1.48 15.22
C GLU A 273 -22.03 -2.60 14.48
N VAL A 274 -21.37 -3.75 14.25
CA VAL A 274 -21.91 -4.86 13.48
C VAL A 274 -21.76 -6.18 14.22
N GLU A 275 -22.59 -7.17 13.87
CA GLU A 275 -22.58 -8.49 14.47
C GLU A 275 -22.49 -9.58 13.39
N ASN A 276 -21.87 -10.72 13.73
CA ASN A 276 -21.72 -11.88 12.85
C ASN A 276 -21.05 -11.56 11.50
N ALA A 277 -20.23 -10.52 11.47
CA ALA A 277 -19.55 -10.04 10.29
C ALA A 277 -18.17 -10.73 10.11
N VAL A 278 -17.76 -10.88 8.86
CA VAL A 278 -16.39 -11.24 8.47
C VAL A 278 -15.73 -9.98 7.93
N ILE A 279 -14.85 -9.39 8.72
CA ILE A 279 -14.20 -8.10 8.43
C ILE A 279 -12.74 -8.35 8.08
N VAL A 280 -12.29 -7.87 6.93
CA VAL A 280 -10.90 -7.98 6.46
C VAL A 280 -10.26 -6.61 6.43
N ALA A 281 -9.13 -6.42 7.13
CA ALA A 281 -8.30 -5.22 7.05
C ALA A 281 -6.94 -5.52 6.41
N ILE A 282 -6.33 -4.50 5.77
CA ILE A 282 -5.00 -4.62 5.16
C ILE A 282 -3.91 -4.24 6.16
N ILE A 283 -2.94 -5.13 6.36
CA ILE A 283 -1.64 -4.82 6.97
C ILE A 283 -0.71 -4.39 5.84
N CYS A 284 -0.51 -3.08 5.71
CA CYS A 284 0.08 -2.47 4.51
C CYS A 284 1.57 -2.78 4.33
N ASP A 285 2.33 -2.83 5.42
CA ASP A 285 3.79 -2.98 5.39
C ASP A 285 4.35 -3.51 6.72
N ARG A 286 5.67 -3.64 6.78
CA ARG A 286 6.41 -4.11 7.96
C ARG A 286 6.86 -2.94 8.84
N GLY A 287 6.95 -3.21 10.15
CA GLY A 287 7.35 -2.23 11.17
C GLY A 287 8.83 -1.86 11.16
N ASP A 288 9.69 -2.71 10.60
CA ASP A 288 11.14 -2.47 10.51
C ASP A 288 11.52 -1.17 9.78
N ARG A 289 10.64 -0.63 8.96
CA ARG A 289 10.81 0.64 8.23
C ARG A 289 10.60 1.91 9.06
N TYR A 290 10.19 1.75 10.30
CA TYR A 290 9.81 2.84 11.21
C TYR A 290 10.63 2.86 12.49
N LEU A 291 11.64 1.97 12.64
CA LEU A 291 12.44 1.86 13.87
C LEU A 291 13.15 3.16 14.24
N SER A 292 13.74 3.86 13.24
CA SER A 292 14.42 5.14 13.48
C SER A 292 13.48 6.31 13.78
N THR A 293 12.16 6.13 13.63
CA THR A 293 11.18 7.21 13.87
C THR A 293 10.77 7.34 15.34
N GLY A 294 11.16 6.37 16.20
CA GLY A 294 10.76 6.32 17.60
C GLY A 294 9.29 5.99 17.83
N VAL A 295 8.51 5.64 16.77
CA VAL A 295 7.06 5.41 16.87
C VAL A 295 6.71 4.18 17.72
N PHE A 296 7.67 3.26 17.92
CA PHE A 296 7.53 2.09 18.79
C PHE A 296 7.97 2.35 20.23
N ASP A 297 8.65 3.47 20.48
CA ASP A 297 9.04 3.90 21.83
C ASP A 297 7.77 4.45 22.50
N ALA A 298 7.06 3.60 23.22
CA ALA A 298 5.83 4.00 23.87
C ALA A 298 6.12 5.13 24.87
N PRO A 299 5.28 6.17 24.95
CA PRO A 299 5.25 6.94 26.19
C PRO A 299 4.86 5.98 27.31
N ASN A 300 5.71 5.94 28.34
CA ASN A 300 5.47 5.19 29.58
C ASN A 300 4.18 5.68 30.27
#